data_3dc102aff1b1164e8244b1e3c24b7df7
#
_entry.id   3dc102aff1b1164e8244b1e3c24b7df7
#
_cell.length_a   1.000
_cell.length_b   1.000
_cell.length_c   1.000
_cell.angle_alpha   90.00
_cell.angle_beta   90.00
_cell.angle_gamma   90.00
#
_symmetry.space_group_name_H-M   'P 1'
#
loop_
_entity.id
_entity.type
_entity.pdbx_description
1 polymer ?
#
loop_
_entity_poly.entity_id
_entity_poly.type
_entity_poly.pdbx_seq_one_letter_code
_entity_poly.pdbx_strand_id
1 'polypeptide(L)'
;MAKKNVIETKTFVEGEKIYSHNELSDFIYLIESGEVKILSKNGLELGLLGEGEIFGEVGHIIKSPRTVSAIATKKSLIKIIHERVLVQKMNNADPLLCAIIRGLSLRIGDANELAEKYWIERNIYKSIKE
;
A
#
# COMPACT_ATOMS: atom_id res chain seq x y z
N MET A 1 -19.81 -3.64 27.02
CA MET A 1 -19.57 -4.13 25.67
C MET A 1 -18.13 -3.88 25.28
N ALA A 2 -17.40 -4.91 24.95
CA ALA A 2 -16.00 -4.75 24.54
C ALA A 2 -15.94 -3.97 23.24
N LYS A 3 -15.13 -2.93 23.20
CA LYS A 3 -14.85 -2.23 21.95
C LYS A 3 -14.01 -3.15 21.07
N LYS A 4 -14.42 -3.32 19.82
CA LYS A 4 -13.55 -3.97 18.82
C LYS A 4 -12.24 -3.20 18.75
N ASN A 5 -11.13 -3.91 18.87
CA ASN A 5 -9.83 -3.32 18.62
C ASN A 5 -9.79 -2.83 17.17
N VAL A 6 -9.58 -1.54 16.98
CA VAL A 6 -9.41 -0.93 15.67
C VAL A 6 -7.96 -0.99 15.20
N ILE A 7 -7.06 -1.38 16.10
CA ILE A 7 -5.62 -1.52 15.85
C ILE A 7 -5.19 -2.86 16.43
N GLU A 8 -4.59 -3.70 15.59
CA GLU A 8 -4.01 -4.99 16.00
C GLU A 8 -2.56 -5.03 15.56
N THR A 9 -1.75 -5.82 16.25
CA THR A 9 -0.36 -6.05 15.84
C THR A 9 -0.22 -7.49 15.36
N LYS A 10 0.40 -7.65 14.19
CA LYS A 10 0.65 -8.97 13.60
C LYS A 10 2.09 -9.08 13.15
N THR A 11 2.67 -10.27 13.33
CA THR A 11 3.99 -10.62 12.82
C THR A 11 3.86 -11.27 11.45
N PHE A 12 4.60 -10.74 10.47
CA PHE A 12 4.75 -11.35 9.15
C PHE A 12 6.17 -11.87 9.01
N VAL A 13 6.31 -13.08 8.50
CA VAL A 13 7.62 -13.68 8.26
C VAL A 13 8.15 -13.27 6.88
N GLU A 14 9.46 -13.44 6.67
CA GLU A 14 10.08 -13.18 5.37
C GLU A 14 9.35 -13.90 4.25
N GLY A 15 9.00 -13.15 3.20
CA GLY A 15 8.29 -13.67 2.03
C GLY A 15 6.78 -13.74 2.16
N GLU A 16 6.24 -13.45 3.34
CA GLU A 16 4.81 -13.49 3.54
C GLU A 16 4.13 -12.31 2.87
N LYS A 17 3.09 -12.61 2.07
CA LYS A 17 2.29 -11.58 1.41
C LYS A 17 1.33 -10.97 2.41
N ILE A 18 1.33 -9.64 2.47
CA ILE A 18 0.42 -8.88 3.34
C ILE A 18 -0.91 -8.65 2.63
N TYR A 19 -0.85 -8.23 1.36
CA TYR A 19 -2.01 -8.17 0.48
C TYR A 19 -1.58 -8.22 -0.99
N SER A 20 -2.54 -8.50 -1.87
CA SER A 20 -2.32 -8.56 -3.32
C SER A 20 -3.05 -7.44 -4.04
N HIS A 21 -2.50 -7.06 -5.19
CA HIS A 21 -3.16 -6.17 -6.13
C HIS A 21 -4.60 -6.61 -6.38
N ASN A 22 -5.49 -5.65 -6.46
CA ASN A 22 -6.92 -5.84 -6.74
C ASN A 22 -7.75 -6.49 -5.61
N GLU A 23 -7.15 -6.81 -4.47
CA GLU A 23 -7.92 -7.25 -3.30
C GLU A 23 -8.71 -6.09 -2.70
N LEU A 24 -9.89 -6.40 -2.19
CA LEU A 24 -10.64 -5.50 -1.34
C LEU A 24 -10.12 -5.65 0.09
N SER A 25 -10.01 -4.56 0.81
CA SER A 25 -9.53 -4.60 2.19
C SER A 25 -10.11 -3.46 3.01
N ASP A 26 -10.32 -3.76 4.29
CA ASP A 26 -10.80 -2.80 5.27
C ASP A 26 -9.67 -2.24 6.15
N PHE A 27 -8.40 -2.48 5.77
CA PHE A 27 -7.26 -2.18 6.64
C PHE A 27 -6.20 -1.33 5.96
N ILE A 28 -5.52 -0.52 6.77
CA ILE A 28 -4.26 0.14 6.44
C ILE A 28 -3.19 -0.35 7.43
N TYR A 29 -1.93 -0.14 7.12
CA TYR A 29 -0.82 -0.77 7.85
C TYR A 29 0.26 0.23 8.24
N LEU A 30 0.82 0.03 9.45
CA LEU A 30 1.97 0.78 9.94
C LEU A 30 3.07 -0.21 10.28
N ILE A 31 4.27 -0.01 9.73
CA ILE A 31 5.41 -0.86 10.04
C ILE A 31 5.99 -0.42 11.39
N GLU A 32 5.86 -1.26 12.41
CA GLU A 32 6.47 -1.04 13.70
C GLU A 32 7.95 -1.42 13.68
N SER A 33 8.27 -2.55 13.06
CA SER A 33 9.63 -2.98 12.78
C SER A 33 9.67 -3.90 11.56
N GLY A 34 10.77 -3.95 10.86
CA GLY A 34 10.95 -4.80 9.69
C GLY A 34 10.96 -4.04 8.37
N GLU A 35 10.56 -4.70 7.30
CA GLU A 35 10.64 -4.14 5.95
C GLU A 35 9.60 -4.77 5.03
N VAL A 36 8.98 -3.93 4.20
CA VAL A 36 7.92 -4.33 3.27
C VAL A 36 8.27 -3.84 1.87
N LYS A 37 8.16 -4.74 0.90
CA LYS A 37 8.33 -4.44 -0.51
C LYS A 37 6.96 -4.20 -1.15
N ILE A 38 6.84 -3.11 -1.90
CA ILE A 38 5.65 -2.78 -2.67
C ILE A 38 5.90 -3.15 -4.13
N LEU A 39 4.98 -3.93 -4.70
CA LEU A 39 5.07 -4.46 -6.06
C LEU A 39 3.90 -3.99 -6.90
N SER A 40 4.17 -3.69 -8.17
CA SER A 40 3.12 -3.44 -9.15
C SER A 40 2.35 -4.73 -9.46
N LYS A 41 1.27 -4.60 -10.20
CA LYS A 41 0.44 -5.70 -10.68
C LYS A 41 1.26 -6.86 -11.27
N ASN A 42 2.29 -6.58 -12.04
CA ASN A 42 3.10 -7.60 -12.72
C ASN A 42 4.48 -7.83 -12.07
N GLY A 43 4.68 -7.34 -10.84
CA GLY A 43 5.84 -7.67 -10.04
C GLY A 43 7.00 -6.68 -10.07
N LEU A 44 6.82 -5.49 -10.66
CA LEU A 44 7.84 -4.44 -10.58
C LEU A 44 7.95 -3.94 -9.14
N GLU A 45 9.16 -3.88 -8.60
CA GLU A 45 9.40 -3.27 -7.30
C GLU A 45 9.22 -1.75 -7.40
N LEU A 46 8.23 -1.24 -6.68
CA LEU A 46 7.89 0.19 -6.66
C LEU A 46 8.48 0.90 -5.45
N GLY A 47 8.71 0.19 -4.37
CA GLY A 47 9.24 0.78 -3.16
C GLY A 47 9.61 -0.26 -2.12
N LEU A 48 10.44 0.19 -1.20
CA LEU A 48 10.86 -0.58 -0.04
C LEU A 48 10.60 0.29 1.18
N LEU A 49 9.73 -0.17 2.06
CA LEU A 49 9.27 0.59 3.21
C LEU A 49 9.82 0.01 4.50
N GLY A 50 10.11 0.86 5.45
CA GLY A 50 10.69 0.48 6.73
C GLY A 50 9.91 0.99 7.93
N GLU A 51 10.55 0.94 9.09
CA GLU A 51 9.98 1.33 10.37
C GLU A 51 9.36 2.73 10.31
N GLY A 52 8.15 2.88 10.85
CA GLY A 52 7.41 4.13 10.92
C GLY A 52 6.62 4.49 9.67
N GLU A 53 6.72 3.72 8.60
CA GLU A 53 6.02 4.01 7.36
C GLU A 53 4.65 3.37 7.29
N ILE A 54 3.70 4.10 6.70
CA ILE A 54 2.31 3.67 6.46
C ILE A 54 2.23 3.13 5.02
N PHE A 55 1.46 2.08 4.83
CA PHE A 55 1.14 1.57 3.50
C PHE A 55 -0.27 0.97 3.46
N GLY A 56 -0.80 0.77 2.25
CA GLY A 56 -2.16 0.27 2.07
C GLY A 56 -3.24 1.33 2.22
N GLU A 57 -2.89 2.60 2.32
CA GLU A 57 -3.84 3.71 2.48
C GLU A 57 -4.41 4.23 1.16
N VAL A 58 -3.67 4.09 0.07
CA VAL A 58 -4.04 4.71 -1.22
C VAL A 58 -5.40 4.23 -1.70
N GLY A 59 -5.66 2.93 -1.69
CA GLY A 59 -6.94 2.36 -2.11
C GLY A 59 -8.12 2.91 -1.31
N HIS A 60 -7.94 3.17 -0.02
CA HIS A 60 -8.99 3.74 0.82
C HIS A 60 -9.23 5.21 0.53
N ILE A 61 -8.17 5.96 0.27
CA ILE A 61 -8.25 7.41 0.00
C ILE A 61 -8.91 7.67 -1.35
N ILE A 62 -8.55 6.92 -2.38
CA ILE A 62 -9.12 7.06 -3.73
C ILE A 62 -10.32 6.15 -4.01
N LYS A 63 -10.74 5.38 -3.01
CA LYS A 63 -11.90 4.45 -3.09
C LYS A 63 -11.74 3.42 -4.21
N SER A 64 -10.66 2.71 -4.19
CA SER A 64 -10.27 1.70 -5.17
C SER A 64 -9.85 0.41 -4.46
N PRO A 65 -9.93 -0.76 -5.10
CA PRO A 65 -9.24 -1.96 -4.62
C PRO A 65 -7.73 -1.71 -4.52
N ARG A 66 -7.00 -2.63 -3.92
CA ARG A 66 -5.53 -2.53 -3.80
C ARG A 66 -4.90 -2.25 -5.16
N THR A 67 -4.14 -1.17 -5.23
CA THR A 67 -3.47 -0.74 -6.48
C THR A 67 -2.14 -1.45 -6.68
N VAL A 68 -1.59 -2.03 -5.62
CA VAL A 68 -0.29 -2.71 -5.61
C VAL A 68 -0.35 -3.91 -4.65
N SER A 69 0.69 -4.73 -4.65
CA SER A 69 0.87 -5.82 -3.69
C SER A 69 1.92 -5.45 -2.66
N ALA A 70 1.87 -6.05 -1.47
CA ALA A 70 2.82 -5.82 -0.40
C ALA A 70 3.31 -7.15 0.18
N ILE A 71 4.62 -7.30 0.30
CA ILE A 71 5.29 -8.52 0.78
C ILE A 71 6.32 -8.13 1.83
N ALA A 72 6.34 -8.85 2.96
CA ALA A 72 7.40 -8.69 3.95
C ALA A 72 8.71 -9.26 3.40
N THR A 73 9.79 -8.51 3.42
CA THR A 73 11.11 -8.97 2.96
C THR A 73 11.94 -9.56 4.07
N LYS A 74 11.54 -9.36 5.30
CA LYS A 74 12.10 -9.96 6.51
C LYS A 74 11.02 -10.00 7.58
N LYS A 75 11.28 -10.66 8.71
CA LYS A 75 10.34 -10.69 9.83
C LYS A 75 9.96 -9.26 10.19
N SER A 76 8.67 -8.98 10.15
CA SER A 76 8.13 -7.63 10.35
C SER A 76 6.98 -7.64 11.33
N LEU A 77 6.98 -6.66 12.21
CA LEU A 77 5.91 -6.41 13.16
C LEU A 77 5.09 -5.25 12.62
N ILE A 78 3.82 -5.50 12.30
CA ILE A 78 2.98 -4.54 11.58
C ILE A 78 1.69 -4.30 12.35
N LYS A 79 1.35 -3.04 12.54
CA LYS A 79 0.06 -2.64 13.08
C LYS A 79 -0.95 -2.59 11.97
N ILE A 80 -2.04 -3.32 12.15
CA ILE A 80 -3.17 -3.40 11.23
C ILE A 80 -4.25 -2.48 11.76
N ILE A 81 -4.61 -1.46 10.99
CA ILE A 81 -5.51 -0.39 11.42
C ILE A 81 -6.76 -0.47 10.55
N HIS A 82 -7.94 -0.52 11.20
CA HIS A 82 -9.19 -0.54 10.45
C HIS A 82 -9.40 0.79 9.72
N GLU A 83 -9.89 0.73 8.48
CA GLU A 83 -10.11 1.91 7.62
C GLU A 83 -11.00 2.99 8.26
N ARG A 84 -11.91 2.62 9.16
CA ARG A 84 -12.78 3.58 9.83
C ARG A 84 -12.00 4.64 10.63
N VAL A 85 -10.79 4.32 11.08
CA VAL A 85 -9.90 5.29 11.74
C VAL A 85 -9.50 6.36 10.75
N LEU A 86 -9.11 5.97 9.54
CA LEU A 86 -8.75 6.90 8.47
C LEU A 86 -9.96 7.73 8.03
N VAL A 87 -11.09 7.07 7.78
CA VAL A 87 -12.33 7.74 7.36
C VAL A 87 -12.75 8.81 8.38
N GLN A 88 -12.73 8.46 9.66
CA GLN A 88 -13.09 9.38 10.72
C GLN A 88 -12.16 10.59 10.78
N LYS A 89 -10.85 10.36 10.66
CA LYS A 89 -9.86 11.44 10.67
C LYS A 89 -10.00 12.34 9.43
N MET A 90 -10.26 11.75 8.26
CA MET A 90 -10.48 12.50 7.03
C MET A 90 -11.75 13.36 7.11
N ASN A 91 -12.83 12.83 7.68
CA ASN A 91 -14.07 13.58 7.86
C ASN A 91 -13.93 14.79 8.80
N ASN A 92 -13.00 14.71 9.74
CA ASN A 92 -12.74 15.77 10.72
C ASN A 92 -11.55 16.68 10.33
N ALA A 93 -10.88 16.37 9.23
CA ALA A 93 -9.73 17.15 8.77
C ALA A 93 -10.16 18.37 7.94
N ASP A 94 -9.27 19.35 7.86
CA ASP A 94 -9.44 20.50 7.01
C ASP A 94 -9.66 20.10 5.55
N PRO A 95 -10.67 20.66 4.86
CA PRO A 95 -10.94 20.33 3.45
C PRO A 95 -9.73 20.53 2.52
N LEU A 96 -8.89 21.52 2.77
CA LEU A 96 -7.69 21.76 1.98
C LEU A 96 -6.70 20.61 2.15
N LEU A 97 -6.49 20.16 3.38
CA LEU A 97 -5.60 19.00 3.64
C LEU A 97 -6.14 17.73 2.99
N CYS A 98 -7.44 17.49 3.07
CA CYS A 98 -8.08 16.35 2.40
C CYS A 98 -7.86 16.38 0.88
N ALA A 99 -7.99 17.55 0.26
CA ALA A 99 -7.77 17.72 -1.17
C ALA A 99 -6.32 17.45 -1.55
N ILE A 100 -5.36 17.90 -0.75
CA ILE A 100 -3.93 17.63 -0.96
C ILE A 100 -3.63 16.15 -0.85
N ILE A 101 -4.12 15.49 0.20
CA ILE A 101 -3.91 14.05 0.43
C ILE A 101 -4.48 13.24 -0.72
N ARG A 102 -5.71 13.55 -1.15
CA ARG A 102 -6.36 12.86 -2.27
C ARG A 102 -5.57 13.06 -3.58
N GLY A 103 -5.16 14.28 -3.87
CA GLY A 103 -4.37 14.61 -5.04
C GLY A 103 -3.05 13.86 -5.09
N LEU A 104 -2.32 13.80 -3.98
CA LEU A 104 -1.06 13.06 -3.88
C LEU A 104 -1.29 11.55 -4.05
N SER A 105 -2.36 11.02 -3.49
CA SER A 105 -2.70 9.59 -3.63
C SER A 105 -3.00 9.21 -5.08
N LEU A 106 -3.72 10.05 -5.80
CA LEU A 106 -3.99 9.85 -7.23
C LEU A 106 -2.70 9.91 -8.07
N ARG A 107 -1.82 10.84 -7.77
CA ARG A 107 -0.54 10.96 -8.48
C ARG A 107 0.37 9.76 -8.25
N ILE A 108 0.37 9.21 -7.05
CA ILE A 108 1.12 7.98 -6.75
C ILE A 108 0.58 6.82 -7.58
N GLY A 109 -0.73 6.66 -7.67
CA GLY A 109 -1.36 5.63 -8.48
C GLY A 109 -0.98 5.75 -9.95
N ASP A 110 -1.07 6.95 -10.51
CA ASP A 110 -0.72 7.22 -11.90
C ASP A 110 0.77 6.98 -12.17
N ALA A 111 1.64 7.41 -11.26
CA ALA A 111 3.09 7.20 -11.38
C ALA A 111 3.44 5.70 -11.35
N ASN A 112 2.79 4.94 -10.48
CA ASN A 112 3.01 3.49 -10.40
C ASN A 112 2.56 2.77 -11.67
N GLU A 113 1.41 3.14 -12.23
CA GLU A 113 0.93 2.59 -13.49
C GLU A 113 1.87 2.90 -14.65
N LEU A 114 2.36 4.13 -14.72
CA LEU A 114 3.30 4.56 -15.76
C LEU A 114 4.63 3.84 -15.64
N ALA A 115 5.15 3.68 -14.42
CA ALA A 115 6.40 2.94 -14.18
C ALA A 115 6.27 1.49 -14.63
N GLU A 116 5.16 0.83 -14.33
CA GLU A 116 4.88 -0.54 -14.75
C GLU A 116 4.79 -0.66 -16.27
N LYS A 117 4.10 0.29 -16.91
CA LYS A 117 3.98 0.32 -18.38
C LYS A 117 5.35 0.36 -19.04
N TYR A 118 6.22 1.27 -18.63
CA TYR A 118 7.56 1.38 -19.19
C TYR A 118 8.42 0.15 -18.89
N TRP A 119 8.28 -0.44 -17.72
CA TRP A 119 9.00 -1.65 -17.35
C TRP A 119 8.59 -2.83 -18.25
N ILE A 120 7.29 -3.01 -18.51
CA ILE A 120 6.77 -4.04 -19.40
C ILE A 120 7.28 -3.83 -20.82
N GLU A 121 7.19 -2.61 -21.35
CA GLU A 121 7.66 -2.26 -22.68
C GLU A 121 9.16 -2.57 -22.83
N ARG A 122 9.96 -2.22 -21.83
CA ARG A 122 11.39 -2.50 -21.80
C ARG A 122 11.68 -3.99 -21.81
N ASN A 123 10.95 -4.78 -21.06
CA ASN A 123 11.13 -6.23 -21.01
C ASN A 123 10.73 -6.91 -22.31
N ILE A 124 9.68 -6.46 -22.97
CA ILE A 124 9.28 -6.94 -24.30
C ILE A 124 10.39 -6.63 -25.29
N TYR A 125 10.90 -5.42 -25.28
CA TYR A 125 11.96 -4.98 -26.19
C TYR A 125 13.24 -5.81 -26.02
N LYS A 126 13.65 -6.07 -24.79
CA LYS A 126 14.78 -6.95 -24.48
C LYS A 126 14.55 -8.37 -25.00
N SER A 127 13.38 -8.91 -24.80
CA SER A 127 13.03 -10.26 -25.26
C SER A 127 13.14 -10.41 -26.77
N ILE A 128 12.76 -9.39 -27.53
CA ILE A 128 12.86 -9.40 -29.01
C ILE A 128 14.32 -9.39 -29.47
N LYS A 129 15.20 -8.73 -28.72
CA LYS A 129 16.62 -8.61 -29.09
C LYS A 129 17.47 -9.84 -28.74
N GLU A 130 17.02 -10.68 -27.85
CA GLU A 130 17.74 -11.88 -27.42
C GLU A 130 17.53 -13.07 -28.40
#